data_22839e547a70dcca4d04caf6ef21b532
#
_entry.id   22839e547a70dcca4d04caf6ef21b532
#
_cell.length_a   1.000
_cell.length_b   1.000
_cell.length_c   1.000
_cell.angle_alpha   90.00
_cell.angle_beta   90.00
_cell.angle_gamma   90.00
#
_symmetry.space_group_name_H-M   'P 1'
#
loop_
_entity.id
_entity.type
_entity.pdbx_description
1 polymer ?
#
loop_
_entity_poly.entity_id
_entity_poly.type
_entity_poly.pdbx_seq_one_letter_code
_entity_poly.pdbx_strand_id
1 'polypeptide(L)'
;MPITFGQPFKAGAVQANQGLVATDSSGASVPLQMDEVSSHRDGSLRFAVLSAKVSNLSANQPKLINLFAGAKSSATQTIPANPDWNLELEAKVYNGSTLVSTLVAKPQDLLKQQIAQGSGRRLNGSVATEYTVVAPFKDSATNAEHPHLTARLHTRLYDGGASIRTDMVLENNWTFKANPGNLTYELTVRRNGQVVHTQPRLTHNYQARWHKVLWTGATLPQYRVRHHMPYFLATKATWNYDLSLRIPESVLADEARVLASSNTAPMGPAMLVPYFPTTGGRSEIGPQPRWTALYLITQDDRARASMLANADAAAGVPVHYRDEGSGQPLDVGRNPNVSVRFGESSPKLPTPTGTTIYTPDTAHQASFAYMPYLITGDAFYLDEAMFWASWNIAGVDPFYREGAKGLIYGNEERAQSWALRSIDEAARIVPDNHPMKSYFQTRLANNLNWYVQNYPQNPNTAARSPFGAIKSPWDNKVAGPWQNDFMTLVLTQIAEDGDPQGRAMLNWITGFTVGRFLNEANGFCVAKAPGYWWTVTDASNQFFSSWKTLFDTNYASLKSTPCAGMAITEGSPDRVDDYAAYARAMLAATSSVGINGASAAYANWKSMTPRMDAGFASDPTWAIVPR
;
A
#
# COMPACT_ATOMS: atom_id res chain seq x y z
N MET A 1 -13.45 27.52 1.37
CA MET A 1 -13.76 26.09 1.21
C MET A 1 -12.80 25.28 2.07
N PRO A 2 -13.26 24.41 2.96
CA PRO A 2 -12.39 23.50 3.69
C PRO A 2 -11.96 22.34 2.79
N ILE A 3 -10.69 21.92 2.91
CA ILE A 3 -10.10 20.79 2.20
C ILE A 3 -9.31 19.96 3.19
N THR A 4 -9.23 18.65 2.96
CA THR A 4 -8.35 17.75 3.74
C THR A 4 -7.59 16.83 2.79
N PHE A 5 -6.30 16.60 3.07
CA PHE A 5 -5.40 15.79 2.25
C PHE A 5 -4.21 15.29 3.07
N GLY A 6 -3.52 14.28 2.57
CA GLY A 6 -2.27 13.80 3.14
C GLY A 6 -1.06 14.53 2.55
N GLN A 7 0.00 14.70 3.34
CA GLN A 7 1.24 15.33 2.90
C GLN A 7 2.46 14.69 3.55
N PRO A 8 3.38 14.09 2.75
CA PRO A 8 4.68 13.64 3.24
C PRO A 8 5.69 14.79 3.29
N PHE A 9 6.67 14.67 4.20
CA PHE A 9 7.72 15.67 4.44
C PHE A 9 9.10 15.02 4.39
N LYS A 10 10.11 15.81 4.00
CA LYS A 10 11.52 15.40 4.08
C LYS A 10 11.96 15.30 5.54
N ALA A 11 12.83 14.35 5.86
CA ALA A 11 13.47 14.29 7.15
C ALA A 11 14.16 15.63 7.48
N GLY A 12 13.98 16.10 8.72
CA GLY A 12 14.49 17.37 9.20
C GLY A 12 13.73 18.62 8.73
N ALA A 13 12.75 18.52 7.82
CA ALA A 13 12.06 19.71 7.28
C ALA A 13 11.14 20.38 8.30
N VAL A 14 10.53 19.62 9.21
CA VAL A 14 9.66 20.11 10.29
C VAL A 14 10.07 19.37 11.56
N GLN A 15 10.60 20.07 12.54
CA GLN A 15 11.11 19.48 13.77
C GLN A 15 9.97 19.00 14.68
N ALA A 16 10.26 18.08 15.60
CA ALA A 16 9.28 17.47 16.51
C ALA A 16 8.49 18.49 17.36
N ASN A 17 9.10 19.64 17.68
CA ASN A 17 8.48 20.73 18.44
C ASN A 17 7.76 21.77 17.58
N GLN A 18 7.83 21.65 16.26
CA GLN A 18 7.21 22.58 15.31
C GLN A 18 5.87 22.05 14.80
N GLY A 19 5.02 22.96 14.33
CA GLY A 19 3.85 22.71 13.51
C GLY A 19 4.04 23.23 12.10
N LEU A 20 2.93 23.45 11.41
CA LEU A 20 2.89 23.99 10.06
C LEU A 20 2.08 25.28 10.01
N VAL A 21 2.52 26.20 9.17
CA VAL A 21 1.76 27.38 8.75
C VAL A 21 1.67 27.41 7.23
N ALA A 22 0.61 28.03 6.71
CA ALA A 22 0.37 28.11 5.28
C ALA A 22 0.09 29.54 4.82
N THR A 23 0.58 29.87 3.62
CA THR A 23 0.26 31.14 2.94
C THR A 23 -0.15 30.85 1.48
N ASP A 24 -0.96 31.71 0.91
CA ASP A 24 -1.18 31.69 -0.53
C ASP A 24 -0.08 32.48 -1.28
N SER A 25 -0.18 32.54 -2.60
CA SER A 25 0.81 33.22 -3.47
C SER A 25 0.94 34.73 -3.22
N SER A 26 -0.06 35.36 -2.58
CA SER A 26 0.01 36.77 -2.17
C SER A 26 0.67 36.97 -0.80
N GLY A 27 1.03 35.90 -0.10
CA GLY A 27 1.52 35.95 1.28
C GLY A 27 0.41 35.96 2.32
N ALA A 28 -0.85 35.92 1.92
CA ALA A 28 -1.98 35.90 2.87
C ALA A 28 -2.02 34.55 3.62
N SER A 29 -2.23 34.60 4.93
CA SER A 29 -2.31 33.42 5.78
C SER A 29 -3.52 32.54 5.39
N VAL A 30 -3.28 31.23 5.31
CA VAL A 30 -4.29 30.21 5.08
C VAL A 30 -4.47 29.41 6.37
N PRO A 31 -5.68 29.39 6.98
CA PRO A 31 -5.94 28.54 8.14
C PRO A 31 -5.57 27.09 7.84
N LEU A 32 -4.70 26.51 8.64
CA LEU A 32 -4.14 25.17 8.49
C LEU A 32 -4.19 24.41 9.80
N GLN A 33 -4.50 23.15 9.72
CA GLN A 33 -4.54 22.18 10.81
C GLN A 33 -3.73 20.95 10.41
N MET A 34 -3.05 20.33 11.39
CA MET A 34 -2.21 19.16 11.21
C MET A 34 -2.61 18.06 12.20
N ASP A 35 -2.99 16.90 11.68
CA ASP A 35 -3.40 15.71 12.43
C ASP A 35 -2.72 14.45 11.89
N GLU A 36 -2.95 13.31 12.55
CA GLU A 36 -2.51 11.98 12.10
C GLU A 36 -1.00 11.95 11.75
N VAL A 37 -0.20 12.44 12.69
CA VAL A 37 1.25 12.62 12.50
C VAL A 37 1.98 11.29 12.59
N SER A 38 2.84 11.01 11.61
CA SER A 38 3.92 10.02 11.75
C SER A 38 5.28 10.69 11.63
N SER A 39 6.28 10.16 12.35
CA SER A 39 7.62 10.75 12.46
C SER A 39 8.68 9.95 11.73
N HIS A 40 9.71 10.62 11.25
CA HIS A 40 10.97 10.03 10.85
C HIS A 40 11.76 9.50 12.07
N ARG A 41 12.80 8.72 11.82
CA ARG A 41 13.66 8.18 12.89
C ARG A 41 14.37 9.27 13.71
N ASP A 42 14.59 10.44 13.12
CA ASP A 42 15.16 11.62 13.81
C ASP A 42 14.11 12.42 14.61
N GLY A 43 12.87 11.96 14.65
CA GLY A 43 11.74 12.61 15.32
C GLY A 43 11.09 13.75 14.52
N SER A 44 11.64 14.12 13.37
CA SER A 44 11.01 15.12 12.49
C SER A 44 9.74 14.57 11.83
N LEU A 45 8.87 15.48 11.39
CA LEU A 45 7.61 15.12 10.73
C LEU A 45 7.86 14.36 9.42
N ARG A 46 7.29 13.17 9.31
CA ARG A 46 7.30 12.34 8.09
C ARG A 46 6.07 12.55 7.25
N PHE A 47 4.90 12.47 7.88
CA PHE A 47 3.61 12.55 7.23
C PHE A 47 2.60 13.18 8.18
N ALA A 48 1.64 13.90 7.62
CA ALA A 48 0.47 14.37 8.35
C ALA A 48 -0.75 14.43 7.44
N VAL A 49 -1.93 14.31 8.04
CA VAL A 49 -3.18 14.72 7.42
C VAL A 49 -3.36 16.20 7.68
N LEU A 50 -3.48 16.98 6.62
CA LEU A 50 -3.65 18.43 6.67
C LEU A 50 -5.07 18.82 6.33
N SER A 51 -5.66 19.70 7.11
CA SER A 51 -6.91 20.38 6.77
C SER A 51 -6.68 21.87 6.65
N ALA A 52 -7.13 22.46 5.54
CA ALA A 52 -6.95 23.88 5.27
C ALA A 52 -8.27 24.54 4.88
N LYS A 53 -8.46 25.83 5.23
CA LYS A 53 -9.60 26.63 4.78
C LYS A 53 -9.14 27.61 3.71
N VAL A 54 -9.35 27.23 2.44
CA VAL A 54 -8.92 27.99 1.28
C VAL A 54 -10.06 28.88 0.79
N SER A 55 -9.82 30.18 0.73
CA SER A 55 -10.75 31.18 0.21
C SER A 55 -10.48 31.48 -1.27
N ASN A 56 -11.46 32.07 -1.94
CA ASN A 56 -11.36 32.61 -3.30
C ASN A 56 -10.81 31.58 -4.32
N LEU A 57 -11.35 30.35 -4.28
CA LEU A 57 -11.15 29.35 -5.32
C LEU A 57 -12.04 29.69 -6.51
N SER A 58 -11.44 29.77 -7.69
CA SER A 58 -12.14 29.97 -8.98
C SER A 58 -12.10 28.69 -9.80
N ALA A 59 -13.15 28.43 -10.56
CA ALA A 59 -13.21 27.26 -11.42
C ALA A 59 -12.04 27.24 -12.41
N ASN A 60 -11.40 26.09 -12.54
CA ASN A 60 -10.27 25.83 -13.44
C ASN A 60 -9.04 26.76 -13.25
N GLN A 61 -8.94 27.43 -12.10
CA GLN A 61 -7.78 28.24 -11.75
C GLN A 61 -7.03 27.61 -10.58
N PRO A 62 -5.76 27.19 -10.76
CA PRO A 62 -4.96 26.66 -9.66
C PRO A 62 -4.62 27.77 -8.66
N LYS A 63 -4.74 27.46 -7.38
CA LYS A 63 -4.29 28.33 -6.29
C LYS A 63 -3.12 27.67 -5.58
N LEU A 64 -1.98 28.32 -5.59
CA LEU A 64 -0.78 27.85 -4.89
C LEU A 64 -0.89 28.13 -3.40
N ILE A 65 -0.63 27.09 -2.60
CA ILE A 65 -0.52 27.18 -1.15
C ILE A 65 0.88 26.73 -0.75
N ASN A 66 1.62 27.59 -0.08
CA ASN A 66 2.95 27.30 0.45
C ASN A 66 2.85 26.85 1.90
N LEU A 67 3.57 25.79 2.25
CA LEU A 67 3.66 25.24 3.60
C LEU A 67 5.03 25.54 4.19
N PHE A 68 5.06 26.00 5.45
CA PHE A 68 6.28 26.31 6.17
C PHE A 68 6.25 25.68 7.57
N ALA A 69 7.42 25.34 8.10
CA ALA A 69 7.54 25.03 9.52
C ALA A 69 7.21 26.27 10.36
N GLY A 70 6.46 26.08 11.42
CA GLY A 70 6.01 27.18 12.28
C GLY A 70 5.64 26.72 13.68
N ALA A 71 4.90 27.51 14.42
CA ALA A 71 4.38 27.13 15.72
C ALA A 71 3.28 26.06 15.61
N LYS A 72 3.22 25.16 16.59
CA LYS A 72 2.08 24.25 16.73
C LYS A 72 0.82 25.04 17.07
N SER A 73 -0.29 24.74 16.39
CA SER A 73 -1.61 25.27 16.73
C SER A 73 -2.34 24.24 17.61
N SER A 74 -2.96 24.74 18.67
CA SER A 74 -3.87 23.98 19.53
C SER A 74 -5.33 24.39 19.35
N ALA A 75 -5.61 25.30 18.40
CA ALA A 75 -6.97 25.78 18.14
C ALA A 75 -7.86 24.65 17.65
N THR A 76 -9.06 24.54 18.22
CA THR A 76 -10.11 23.59 17.82
C THR A 76 -11.40 24.34 17.50
N GLN A 77 -12.20 23.76 16.63
CA GLN A 77 -13.56 24.26 16.36
C GLN A 77 -14.54 23.74 17.43
N THR A 78 -15.61 24.51 17.67
CA THR A 78 -16.72 24.06 18.49
C THR A 78 -17.65 23.20 17.67
N ILE A 79 -17.92 21.98 18.13
CA ILE A 79 -18.89 21.06 17.51
C ILE A 79 -20.18 21.07 18.31
N PRO A 80 -21.35 21.28 17.67
CA PRO A 80 -22.63 21.21 18.36
C PRO A 80 -22.87 19.81 18.92
N ALA A 81 -23.52 19.73 20.08
CA ALA A 81 -23.83 18.45 20.73
C ALA A 81 -24.71 17.52 19.87
N ASN A 82 -25.47 18.10 18.96
CA ASN A 82 -26.34 17.38 18.03
C ASN A 82 -26.16 17.96 16.62
N PRO A 83 -25.12 17.56 15.87
CA PRO A 83 -24.95 18.03 14.50
C PRO A 83 -26.08 17.48 13.61
N ASP A 84 -26.42 18.21 12.54
CA ASP A 84 -27.40 17.78 11.55
C ASP A 84 -26.86 16.66 10.67
N TRP A 85 -26.68 15.49 11.27
CA TRP A 85 -26.11 14.31 10.64
C TRP A 85 -27.10 13.14 10.55
N ASN A 86 -27.91 12.88 11.54
CA ASN A 86 -29.01 11.93 11.71
C ASN A 86 -29.16 10.87 10.58
N LEU A 87 -28.14 10.03 10.43
CA LEU A 87 -28.11 8.94 9.44
C LEU A 87 -28.82 7.69 10.00
N GLU A 88 -29.57 7.02 9.13
CA GLU A 88 -30.10 5.68 9.32
C GLU A 88 -29.73 4.83 8.11
N LEU A 89 -29.17 3.64 8.38
CA LEU A 89 -28.80 2.65 7.37
C LEU A 89 -29.74 1.46 7.50
N GLU A 90 -30.49 1.14 6.45
CA GLU A 90 -31.38 -0.02 6.38
C GLU A 90 -30.84 -1.01 5.35
N ALA A 91 -30.51 -2.23 5.80
CA ALA A 91 -30.08 -3.33 4.95
C ALA A 91 -31.16 -4.41 4.91
N LYS A 92 -31.73 -4.66 3.74
CA LYS A 92 -32.66 -5.78 3.50
C LYS A 92 -31.84 -6.99 3.06
N VAL A 93 -31.80 -8.02 3.90
CA VAL A 93 -30.99 -9.22 3.70
C VAL A 93 -31.80 -10.31 3.02
N TYR A 94 -31.18 -10.97 2.03
CA TYR A 94 -31.84 -11.96 1.20
C TYR A 94 -31.13 -13.30 1.24
N ASN A 95 -31.91 -14.37 1.14
CA ASN A 95 -31.46 -15.72 0.77
C ASN A 95 -32.08 -16.06 -0.60
N GLY A 96 -31.29 -16.08 -1.64
CA GLY A 96 -31.78 -16.08 -3.02
C GLY A 96 -32.66 -14.87 -3.30
N SER A 97 -33.91 -15.08 -3.67
CA SER A 97 -34.91 -14.02 -3.89
C SER A 97 -35.70 -13.64 -2.63
N THR A 98 -35.63 -14.45 -1.57
CA THR A 98 -36.45 -14.32 -0.36
C THR A 98 -35.83 -13.30 0.60
N LEU A 99 -36.58 -12.28 1.02
CA LEU A 99 -36.20 -11.38 2.10
C LEU A 99 -36.26 -12.16 3.42
N VAL A 100 -35.14 -12.25 4.14
CA VAL A 100 -35.02 -13.02 5.39
C VAL A 100 -34.94 -12.12 6.62
N SER A 101 -34.45 -10.91 6.48
CA SER A 101 -34.34 -9.95 7.59
C SER A 101 -34.19 -8.52 7.07
N THR A 102 -34.65 -7.57 7.88
CA THR A 102 -34.35 -6.14 7.70
C THR A 102 -33.50 -5.68 8.88
N LEU A 103 -32.30 -5.25 8.58
CA LEU A 103 -31.32 -4.79 9.56
C LEU A 103 -31.22 -3.28 9.53
N VAL A 104 -31.09 -2.64 10.70
CA VAL A 104 -30.98 -1.18 10.82
C VAL A 104 -29.78 -0.81 11.68
N ALA A 105 -29.00 0.18 11.25
CA ALA A 105 -27.98 0.82 12.05
C ALA A 105 -28.30 2.31 12.20
N LYS A 106 -28.28 2.82 13.45
CA LYS A 106 -28.55 4.21 13.82
C LYS A 106 -27.35 4.82 14.54
N PRO A 107 -26.34 5.31 13.81
CA PRO A 107 -25.09 5.77 14.39
C PRO A 107 -25.19 7.11 15.13
N GLN A 108 -26.32 7.85 15.02
CA GLN A 108 -26.48 9.20 15.56
C GLN A 108 -26.24 9.29 17.09
N ASP A 109 -26.76 8.34 17.86
CA ASP A 109 -26.62 8.38 19.31
C ASP A 109 -25.19 8.08 19.76
N LEU A 110 -24.48 7.22 19.02
CA LEU A 110 -23.06 6.96 19.24
C LEU A 110 -22.21 8.20 18.95
N LEU A 111 -22.52 8.93 17.87
CA LEU A 111 -21.83 10.19 17.57
C LEU A 111 -22.07 11.24 18.66
N LYS A 112 -23.32 11.41 19.12
CA LYS A 112 -23.65 12.33 20.23
C LYS A 112 -22.89 11.98 21.49
N GLN A 113 -22.81 10.68 21.82
CA GLN A 113 -22.06 10.20 22.98
C GLN A 113 -20.57 10.53 22.83
N GLN A 114 -19.96 10.27 21.69
CA GLN A 114 -18.55 10.60 21.43
C GLN A 114 -18.28 12.11 21.51
N ILE A 115 -19.18 12.94 20.99
CA ILE A 115 -19.07 14.40 21.07
C ILE A 115 -19.12 14.83 22.55
N ALA A 116 -20.09 14.33 23.33
CA ALA A 116 -20.25 14.65 24.74
C ALA A 116 -19.04 14.23 25.59
N GLN A 117 -18.46 13.08 25.28
CA GLN A 117 -17.30 12.53 25.98
C GLN A 117 -15.95 13.08 25.47
N GLY A 118 -15.94 13.77 24.33
CA GLY A 118 -14.72 14.21 23.67
C GLY A 118 -13.84 13.05 23.16
N SER A 119 -14.43 11.85 22.97
CA SER A 119 -13.74 10.62 22.55
C SER A 119 -13.91 10.34 21.04
N GLY A 120 -13.17 9.36 20.52
CA GLY A 120 -13.31 8.88 19.13
C GLY A 120 -12.89 9.87 18.05
N ARG A 121 -12.19 10.94 18.42
CA ARG A 121 -11.68 11.94 17.48
C ARG A 121 -10.42 11.43 16.78
N ARG A 122 -10.45 11.45 15.46
CA ARG A 122 -9.29 11.22 14.60
C ARG A 122 -8.63 12.53 14.16
N LEU A 123 -9.40 13.49 13.67
CA LEU A 123 -8.95 14.86 13.42
C LEU A 123 -9.53 15.77 14.48
N ASN A 124 -8.73 16.74 14.97
CA ASN A 124 -9.17 17.64 16.03
C ASN A 124 -8.50 19.00 15.95
N GLY A 125 -9.05 19.91 15.18
CA GLY A 125 -8.49 21.26 15.03
C GLY A 125 -9.50 22.32 14.63
N SER A 126 -9.00 23.45 14.17
CA SER A 126 -9.81 24.64 13.84
C SER A 126 -10.55 24.54 12.51
N VAL A 127 -10.16 23.61 11.63
CA VAL A 127 -10.73 23.48 10.29
C VAL A 127 -11.64 22.27 10.19
N ALA A 128 -11.22 21.14 10.78
CA ALA A 128 -11.94 19.88 10.72
C ALA A 128 -11.94 19.15 12.06
N THR A 129 -13.02 18.48 12.39
CA THR A 129 -13.09 17.47 13.45
C THR A 129 -13.68 16.20 12.86
N GLU A 130 -12.99 15.07 12.99
CA GLU A 130 -13.47 13.79 12.47
C GLU A 130 -13.63 12.78 13.58
N TYR A 131 -14.78 12.13 13.60
CA TYR A 131 -15.11 11.03 14.51
C TYR A 131 -15.19 9.72 13.74
N THR A 132 -14.75 8.65 14.38
CA THR A 132 -14.98 7.27 13.90
C THR A 132 -16.09 6.64 14.73
N VAL A 133 -17.25 6.47 14.12
CA VAL A 133 -18.43 5.84 14.75
C VAL A 133 -18.56 4.41 14.22
N VAL A 134 -18.61 3.42 15.11
CA VAL A 134 -18.81 2.00 14.76
C VAL A 134 -20.20 1.57 15.24
N ALA A 135 -21.08 1.30 14.30
CA ALA A 135 -22.49 0.95 14.57
C ALA A 135 -22.78 -0.48 14.06
N PRO A 136 -23.10 -1.44 14.94
CA PRO A 136 -23.59 -2.74 14.51
C PRO A 136 -24.98 -2.58 13.90
N PHE A 137 -25.29 -3.41 12.91
CA PHE A 137 -26.65 -3.55 12.42
C PHE A 137 -27.46 -4.42 13.38
N LYS A 138 -28.73 -4.04 13.58
CA LYS A 138 -29.67 -4.78 14.43
C LYS A 138 -30.89 -5.19 13.62
N ASP A 139 -31.37 -6.39 13.85
CA ASP A 139 -32.61 -6.87 13.26
C ASP A 139 -33.80 -6.00 13.72
N SER A 140 -34.57 -5.50 12.78
CA SER A 140 -35.64 -4.54 13.05
C SER A 140 -36.82 -5.13 13.85
N ALA A 141 -37.01 -6.45 13.82
CA ALA A 141 -38.08 -7.12 14.54
C ALA A 141 -37.67 -7.55 15.95
N THR A 142 -36.42 -8.00 16.13
CA THR A 142 -35.93 -8.57 17.39
C THR A 142 -34.99 -7.67 18.18
N ASN A 143 -34.46 -6.62 17.54
CA ASN A 143 -33.42 -5.73 18.03
C ASN A 143 -32.08 -6.45 18.35
N ALA A 144 -31.91 -7.70 17.91
CA ALA A 144 -30.68 -8.47 18.06
C ALA A 144 -29.59 -7.92 17.13
N GLU A 145 -28.36 -7.83 17.62
CA GLU A 145 -27.23 -7.42 16.78
C GLU A 145 -26.89 -8.49 15.75
N HIS A 146 -26.68 -8.06 14.49
CA HIS A 146 -26.17 -8.95 13.46
C HIS A 146 -24.69 -9.26 13.73
N PRO A 147 -24.29 -10.54 13.73
CA PRO A 147 -22.94 -10.94 14.20
C PRO A 147 -21.80 -10.43 13.33
N HIS A 148 -22.05 -10.13 12.04
CA HIS A 148 -20.99 -9.83 11.09
C HIS A 148 -21.10 -8.43 10.45
N LEU A 149 -22.32 -7.97 10.10
CA LEU A 149 -22.47 -6.71 9.38
C LEU A 149 -22.35 -5.50 10.32
N THR A 150 -21.38 -4.63 10.01
CA THR A 150 -21.09 -3.42 10.80
C THR A 150 -20.94 -2.22 9.87
N ALA A 151 -21.43 -1.06 10.30
CA ALA A 151 -21.13 0.22 9.66
C ALA A 151 -20.07 0.96 10.47
N ARG A 152 -18.97 1.30 9.82
CA ARG A 152 -17.93 2.18 10.34
C ARG A 152 -18.00 3.50 9.59
N LEU A 153 -18.20 4.60 10.28
CA LEU A 153 -18.42 5.90 9.67
C LEU A 153 -17.33 6.87 10.14
N HIS A 154 -16.49 7.29 9.21
CA HIS A 154 -15.54 8.36 9.44
C HIS A 154 -16.22 9.68 9.08
N THR A 155 -16.71 10.37 10.10
CA THR A 155 -17.56 11.56 9.95
C THR A 155 -16.76 12.81 10.25
N ARG A 156 -16.45 13.56 9.20
CA ARG A 156 -15.66 14.79 9.25
C ARG A 156 -16.56 16.01 9.18
N LEU A 157 -16.52 16.80 10.23
CA LEU A 157 -17.29 18.03 10.40
C LEU A 157 -16.40 19.24 10.11
N TYR A 158 -16.86 20.10 9.23
CA TYR A 158 -16.23 21.37 8.89
C TYR A 158 -17.13 22.53 9.33
N ASP A 159 -16.52 23.69 9.59
CA ASP A 159 -17.23 24.92 9.93
C ASP A 159 -18.26 24.70 11.06
N GLY A 160 -17.86 24.02 12.13
CA GLY A 160 -18.72 23.71 13.27
C GLY A 160 -19.87 22.73 12.93
N GLY A 161 -19.73 21.94 11.88
CA GLY A 161 -20.75 20.97 11.45
C GLY A 161 -21.71 21.49 10.38
N ALA A 162 -21.49 22.69 9.85
CA ALA A 162 -22.29 23.23 8.74
C ALA A 162 -22.08 22.45 7.42
N SER A 163 -20.95 21.78 7.28
CA SER A 163 -20.64 20.85 6.19
C SER A 163 -20.06 19.57 6.77
N ILE A 164 -20.60 18.42 6.38
CA ILE A 164 -20.22 17.12 6.94
C ILE A 164 -19.91 16.16 5.79
N ARG A 165 -18.69 15.58 5.82
CA ARG A 165 -18.28 14.46 4.97
C ARG A 165 -18.31 13.18 5.79
N THR A 166 -19.09 12.22 5.36
CA THR A 166 -19.12 10.89 5.98
C THR A 166 -18.59 9.87 4.99
N ASP A 167 -17.49 9.24 5.35
CA ASP A 167 -17.00 8.04 4.67
C ASP A 167 -17.65 6.83 5.36
N MET A 168 -18.69 6.31 4.73
CA MET A 168 -19.48 5.19 5.23
C MET A 168 -18.85 3.89 4.74
N VAL A 169 -18.30 3.11 5.64
CA VAL A 169 -17.67 1.80 5.37
C VAL A 169 -18.56 0.69 5.90
N LEU A 170 -18.97 -0.23 5.03
CA LEU A 170 -19.70 -1.44 5.39
C LEU A 170 -18.70 -2.59 5.52
N GLU A 171 -18.69 -3.28 6.67
CA GLU A 171 -17.72 -4.32 7.01
C GLU A 171 -18.44 -5.65 7.28
N ASN A 172 -17.90 -6.74 6.70
CA ASN A 172 -18.29 -8.13 6.95
C ASN A 172 -17.01 -8.93 7.26
N ASN A 173 -16.30 -8.57 8.35
CA ASN A 173 -14.89 -8.91 8.49
C ASN A 173 -14.43 -9.25 9.92
N TRP A 174 -15.34 -9.53 10.85
CA TRP A 174 -14.96 -10.01 12.17
C TRP A 174 -14.26 -11.37 12.10
N THR A 175 -13.09 -11.49 12.74
CA THR A 175 -12.18 -12.63 12.60
C THR A 175 -12.68 -13.89 13.32
N PHE A 176 -13.21 -13.74 14.55
CA PHE A 176 -13.49 -14.88 15.45
C PHE A 176 -14.99 -15.17 15.59
N LYS A 177 -15.86 -14.37 14.98
CA LYS A 177 -17.31 -14.62 15.02
C LYS A 177 -17.67 -15.91 14.29
N ALA A 178 -18.52 -16.72 14.91
CA ALA A 178 -18.99 -17.99 14.32
C ALA A 178 -19.78 -17.75 13.04
N ASN A 179 -19.70 -18.73 12.12
CA ASN A 179 -20.45 -18.76 10.87
C ASN A 179 -20.23 -17.52 9.97
N PRO A 180 -18.96 -17.12 9.68
CA PRO A 180 -18.71 -16.10 8.69
C PRO A 180 -19.21 -16.57 7.32
N GLY A 181 -19.63 -15.62 6.48
CA GLY A 181 -20.08 -15.93 5.13
C GLY A 181 -20.44 -14.70 4.33
N ASN A 182 -20.73 -14.92 3.06
CA ASN A 182 -21.24 -13.85 2.20
C ASN A 182 -22.62 -13.41 2.65
N LEU A 183 -22.86 -12.10 2.58
CA LEU A 183 -24.15 -11.48 2.89
C LEU A 183 -24.73 -10.84 1.64
N THR A 184 -25.93 -11.25 1.23
CA THR A 184 -26.62 -10.62 0.10
C THR A 184 -27.67 -9.64 0.64
N TYR A 185 -27.55 -8.36 0.28
CA TYR A 185 -28.45 -7.32 0.75
C TYR A 185 -28.60 -6.16 -0.22
N GLU A 186 -29.66 -5.37 -0.04
CA GLU A 186 -29.86 -4.02 -0.56
C GLU A 186 -29.67 -3.04 0.58
N LEU A 187 -29.04 -1.88 0.34
CA LEU A 187 -28.86 -0.85 1.36
C LEU A 187 -29.60 0.43 0.97
N THR A 188 -30.33 0.99 1.91
CA THR A 188 -30.89 2.34 1.83
C THR A 188 -30.31 3.19 2.96
N VAL A 189 -29.75 4.34 2.62
CA VAL A 189 -29.27 5.31 3.60
C VAL A 189 -30.20 6.51 3.61
N ARG A 190 -30.71 6.83 4.79
CA ARG A 190 -31.56 8.01 5.00
C ARG A 190 -30.86 9.01 5.90
N ARG A 191 -31.09 10.29 5.64
CA ARG A 191 -30.76 11.40 6.52
C ARG A 191 -32.04 12.16 6.85
N ASN A 192 -32.37 12.32 8.12
CA ASN A 192 -33.61 12.94 8.54
C ASN A 192 -34.86 12.36 7.82
N GLY A 193 -34.88 11.03 7.61
CA GLY A 193 -35.94 10.32 6.89
C GLY A 193 -35.87 10.40 5.36
N GLN A 194 -35.05 11.29 4.79
CA GLN A 194 -34.88 11.41 3.33
C GLN A 194 -33.81 10.49 2.81
N VAL A 195 -34.07 9.76 1.72
CA VAL A 195 -33.09 8.88 1.08
C VAL A 195 -31.98 9.72 0.46
N VAL A 196 -30.73 9.47 0.89
CA VAL A 196 -29.53 10.13 0.39
C VAL A 196 -28.62 9.19 -0.42
N HIS A 197 -28.79 7.88 -0.26
CA HIS A 197 -28.10 6.87 -1.04
C HIS A 197 -28.88 5.55 -1.05
N THR A 198 -28.79 4.84 -2.17
CA THR A 198 -29.24 3.45 -2.29
C THR A 198 -28.14 2.63 -2.95
N GLN A 199 -27.85 1.46 -2.37
CA GLN A 199 -27.03 0.44 -2.99
C GLN A 199 -27.94 -0.69 -3.44
N PRO A 200 -28.04 -0.97 -4.75
CA PRO A 200 -28.76 -2.13 -5.26
C PRO A 200 -28.23 -3.44 -4.66
N ARG A 201 -29.01 -4.50 -4.79
CA ARG A 201 -28.63 -5.81 -4.26
C ARG A 201 -27.24 -6.21 -4.67
N LEU A 202 -26.42 -6.52 -3.67
CA LEU A 202 -25.04 -6.99 -3.81
C LEU A 202 -24.80 -8.20 -2.91
N THR A 203 -23.83 -9.03 -3.28
CA THR A 203 -23.28 -10.06 -2.41
C THR A 203 -21.99 -9.54 -1.82
N HIS A 204 -22.01 -9.17 -0.55
CA HIS A 204 -20.87 -8.70 0.21
C HIS A 204 -20.03 -9.90 0.66
N ASN A 205 -18.81 -10.00 0.17
CA ASN A 205 -17.91 -11.10 0.48
C ASN A 205 -17.59 -11.16 1.98
N TYR A 206 -17.35 -12.36 2.51
CA TYR A 206 -16.76 -12.52 3.83
C TYR A 206 -15.36 -11.90 3.87
N GLN A 207 -14.91 -11.46 5.04
CA GLN A 207 -13.61 -10.82 5.27
C GLN A 207 -13.32 -9.69 4.26
N ALA A 208 -14.35 -8.93 3.91
CA ALA A 208 -14.30 -7.84 2.95
C ALA A 208 -15.03 -6.60 3.48
N ARG A 209 -14.83 -5.50 2.78
CA ARG A 209 -15.45 -4.21 3.10
C ARG A 209 -15.66 -3.39 1.83
N TRP A 210 -16.50 -2.40 1.89
CA TRP A 210 -16.67 -1.41 0.84
C TRP A 210 -17.09 -0.07 1.44
N HIS A 211 -16.93 1.02 0.72
CA HIS A 211 -17.26 2.32 1.24
C HIS A 211 -18.01 3.21 0.25
N LYS A 212 -18.64 4.25 0.80
CA LYS A 212 -19.29 5.32 0.06
C LYS A 212 -19.13 6.63 0.81
N VAL A 213 -18.61 7.64 0.11
CA VAL A 213 -18.52 9.00 0.65
C VAL A 213 -19.84 9.72 0.43
N LEU A 214 -20.40 10.24 1.51
CA LEU A 214 -21.61 11.05 1.55
C LEU A 214 -21.28 12.46 2.03
N TRP A 215 -21.93 13.43 1.48
CA TRP A 215 -21.83 14.82 1.91
C TRP A 215 -23.18 15.35 2.35
N THR A 216 -23.19 16.17 3.41
CA THR A 216 -24.37 16.88 3.91
C THR A 216 -23.99 18.34 4.15
N GLY A 217 -24.95 19.27 3.98
CA GLY A 217 -24.70 20.72 4.06
C GLY A 217 -24.49 21.35 2.70
N ALA A 218 -23.68 22.39 2.62
CA ALA A 218 -23.44 23.17 1.40
C ALA A 218 -22.92 22.34 0.22
N THR A 219 -22.94 22.91 -0.97
CA THR A 219 -22.51 22.31 -2.24
C THR A 219 -21.27 21.44 -2.11
N LEU A 220 -21.29 20.24 -2.71
CA LEU A 220 -20.16 19.33 -2.81
C LEU A 220 -18.90 20.10 -3.23
N PRO A 221 -17.82 20.05 -2.44
CA PRO A 221 -16.59 20.72 -2.82
C PRO A 221 -16.01 20.05 -4.06
N GLN A 222 -15.89 20.81 -5.13
CA GLN A 222 -15.22 20.38 -6.36
C GLN A 222 -13.82 21.00 -6.39
N TYR A 223 -12.88 20.35 -5.73
CA TYR A 223 -11.48 20.75 -5.74
C TYR A 223 -10.57 19.55 -5.92
N ARG A 224 -9.33 19.84 -6.30
CA ARG A 224 -8.24 18.86 -6.33
C ARG A 224 -7.02 19.42 -5.66
N VAL A 225 -6.43 18.64 -4.78
CA VAL A 225 -5.09 18.90 -4.29
C VAL A 225 -4.08 18.31 -5.26
N ARG A 226 -3.19 19.16 -5.78
CA ARG A 226 -2.03 18.76 -6.55
C ARG A 226 -0.79 18.97 -5.69
N HIS A 227 -0.06 17.89 -5.45
CA HIS A 227 1.20 17.95 -4.72
C HIS A 227 2.31 18.45 -5.64
N HIS A 228 3.30 19.13 -5.06
CA HIS A 228 4.53 19.43 -5.77
C HIS A 228 5.35 18.13 -5.92
N MET A 229 5.18 17.40 -7.03
CA MET A 229 5.74 16.05 -7.20
C MET A 229 7.26 15.97 -7.04
N PRO A 230 8.09 16.93 -7.52
CA PRO A 230 9.51 16.90 -7.23
C PRO A 230 9.83 16.90 -5.72
N TYR A 231 9.07 17.67 -4.93
CA TYR A 231 9.21 17.64 -3.47
C TYR A 231 8.66 16.32 -2.90
N PHE A 232 7.50 15.87 -3.35
CA PHE A 232 6.87 14.64 -2.90
C PHE A 232 7.83 13.43 -3.06
N LEU A 233 8.43 13.25 -4.24
CA LEU A 233 9.40 12.17 -4.46
C LEU A 233 10.68 12.38 -3.61
N ALA A 234 11.12 13.62 -3.44
CA ALA A 234 12.28 13.93 -2.61
C ALA A 234 12.06 13.71 -1.10
N THR A 235 10.82 13.49 -0.63
CA THR A 235 10.52 13.03 0.74
C THR A 235 10.90 11.57 0.97
N LYS A 236 11.17 10.81 -0.08
CA LYS A 236 11.45 9.37 -0.06
C LYS A 236 10.25 8.54 0.42
N ALA A 237 9.05 9.08 0.34
CA ALA A 237 7.82 8.33 0.63
C ALA A 237 7.62 7.17 -0.36
N THR A 238 8.13 7.30 -1.58
CA THR A 238 8.14 6.24 -2.60
C THR A 238 9.40 6.33 -3.45
N TRP A 239 9.59 5.39 -4.38
CA TRP A 239 10.72 5.38 -5.32
C TRP A 239 10.72 6.62 -6.21
N ASN A 240 11.89 6.96 -6.78
CA ASN A 240 12.06 8.14 -7.61
C ASN A 240 11.60 7.87 -9.04
N TYR A 241 10.32 8.01 -9.30
CA TYR A 241 9.74 7.91 -10.64
C TYR A 241 10.25 9.02 -11.56
N ASP A 242 10.43 8.70 -12.83
CA ASP A 242 10.94 9.64 -13.84
C ASP A 242 9.90 10.71 -14.21
N LEU A 243 9.95 11.85 -13.55
CA LEU A 243 9.06 12.98 -13.86
C LEU A 243 9.34 13.66 -15.21
N SER A 244 10.41 13.28 -15.92
CA SER A 244 10.70 13.79 -17.26
C SER A 244 9.90 13.08 -18.36
N LEU A 245 9.30 11.92 -18.05
CA LEU A 245 8.50 11.17 -19.00
C LEU A 245 7.28 11.97 -19.46
N ARG A 246 7.08 11.97 -20.76
CA ARG A 246 5.89 12.55 -21.39
C ARG A 246 4.92 11.43 -21.70
N ILE A 247 3.94 11.26 -20.84
CA ILE A 247 2.88 10.26 -21.04
C ILE A 247 1.96 10.75 -22.16
N PRO A 248 1.78 9.99 -23.26
CA PRO A 248 0.89 10.35 -24.33
C PRO A 248 -0.57 10.49 -23.88
N GLU A 249 -1.30 11.43 -24.49
CA GLU A 249 -2.73 11.60 -24.22
C GLU A 249 -3.54 10.32 -24.46
N SER A 250 -3.16 9.53 -25.47
CA SER A 250 -3.78 8.25 -25.77
C SER A 250 -3.68 7.23 -24.62
N VAL A 251 -2.59 7.26 -23.85
CA VAL A 251 -2.39 6.37 -22.68
C VAL A 251 -3.36 6.75 -21.57
N LEU A 252 -3.52 8.04 -21.29
CA LEU A 252 -4.44 8.54 -20.26
C LEU A 252 -5.91 8.38 -20.69
N ALA A 253 -6.21 8.56 -21.98
CA ALA A 253 -7.53 8.29 -22.52
C ALA A 253 -7.89 6.80 -22.46
N ASP A 254 -6.92 5.91 -22.74
CA ASP A 254 -7.10 4.48 -22.62
C ASP A 254 -7.32 4.06 -21.16
N GLU A 255 -6.58 4.60 -20.21
CA GLU A 255 -6.76 4.38 -18.77
C GLU A 255 -8.20 4.73 -18.34
N ALA A 256 -8.70 5.89 -18.76
CA ALA A 256 -10.08 6.29 -18.48
C ALA A 256 -11.12 5.36 -19.14
N ARG A 257 -10.86 4.95 -20.39
CA ARG A 257 -11.75 4.04 -21.14
C ARG A 257 -11.83 2.66 -20.47
N VAL A 258 -10.70 2.11 -20.05
CA VAL A 258 -10.65 0.82 -19.36
C VAL A 258 -11.38 0.90 -18.03
N LEU A 259 -11.15 1.94 -17.24
CA LEU A 259 -11.86 2.15 -15.98
C LEU A 259 -13.37 2.28 -16.20
N ALA A 260 -13.81 3.06 -17.18
CA ALA A 260 -15.22 3.26 -17.47
C ALA A 260 -15.95 1.97 -17.91
N SER A 261 -15.21 1.03 -18.52
CA SER A 261 -15.74 -0.29 -18.91
C SER A 261 -15.64 -1.34 -17.80
N SER A 262 -14.98 -1.03 -16.69
CA SER A 262 -14.74 -1.95 -15.58
C SER A 262 -15.89 -1.90 -14.56
N ASN A 263 -16.08 -3.01 -13.84
CA ASN A 263 -17.04 -3.05 -12.73
C ASN A 263 -16.45 -2.44 -11.46
N THR A 264 -16.73 -1.16 -11.23
CA THR A 264 -16.31 -0.39 -10.04
C THR A 264 -17.37 -0.36 -8.92
N ALA A 265 -18.46 -1.13 -9.06
CA ALA A 265 -19.45 -1.28 -7.99
C ALA A 265 -18.82 -2.01 -6.78
N PRO A 266 -19.39 -1.87 -5.57
CA PRO A 266 -18.94 -2.64 -4.41
C PRO A 266 -18.81 -4.14 -4.71
N MET A 267 -17.73 -4.78 -4.28
CA MET A 267 -17.33 -6.16 -4.58
C MET A 267 -16.92 -6.42 -6.04
N GLY A 268 -17.03 -5.44 -6.94
CA GLY A 268 -16.50 -5.51 -8.30
C GLY A 268 -14.97 -5.38 -8.32
N PRO A 269 -14.29 -5.96 -9.33
CA PRO A 269 -12.82 -5.98 -9.38
C PRO A 269 -12.19 -4.67 -9.90
N ALA A 270 -12.96 -3.71 -10.39
CA ALA A 270 -12.43 -2.59 -11.17
C ALA A 270 -11.46 -3.10 -12.26
N MET A 271 -10.18 -2.72 -12.19
CA MET A 271 -9.16 -3.17 -13.14
C MET A 271 -8.25 -4.27 -12.56
N LEU A 272 -8.54 -4.78 -11.37
CA LEU A 272 -7.75 -5.85 -10.74
C LEU A 272 -7.99 -7.19 -11.45
N VAL A 273 -6.95 -8.02 -11.50
CA VAL A 273 -7.07 -9.42 -11.89
C VAL A 273 -7.53 -10.23 -10.68
N PRO A 274 -8.78 -10.74 -10.66
CA PRO A 274 -9.33 -11.38 -9.45
C PRO A 274 -8.56 -12.64 -9.01
N TYR A 275 -8.02 -13.43 -9.94
CA TYR A 275 -7.15 -14.56 -9.67
C TYR A 275 -5.69 -14.07 -9.55
N PHE A 276 -5.28 -13.66 -8.36
CA PHE A 276 -3.94 -13.10 -8.10
C PHE A 276 -2.79 -14.04 -8.50
N PRO A 277 -2.88 -15.39 -8.32
CA PRO A 277 -1.82 -16.30 -8.75
C PRO A 277 -1.51 -16.32 -10.26
N THR A 278 -2.24 -15.57 -11.08
CA THR A 278 -1.91 -15.42 -12.51
C THR A 278 -0.48 -14.93 -12.68
N THR A 279 0.28 -15.62 -13.55
CA THR A 279 1.69 -15.32 -13.80
C THR A 279 1.89 -14.16 -14.76
N GLY A 280 3.10 -13.59 -14.78
CA GLY A 280 3.55 -12.55 -15.68
C GLY A 280 3.48 -11.13 -15.12
N GLY A 281 3.95 -10.18 -15.91
CA GLY A 281 3.84 -8.75 -15.62
C GLY A 281 2.39 -8.29 -15.74
N ARG A 282 1.94 -7.47 -14.79
CA ARG A 282 0.58 -6.93 -14.74
C ARG A 282 0.61 -5.50 -14.22
N SER A 283 -0.41 -4.74 -14.56
CA SER A 283 -0.53 -3.33 -14.16
C SER A 283 -0.54 -3.10 -12.64
N GLU A 284 -0.96 -4.09 -11.85
CA GLU A 284 -0.92 -4.00 -10.39
C GLU A 284 0.43 -4.40 -9.77
N ILE A 285 1.29 -5.16 -10.49
CA ILE A 285 2.53 -5.70 -9.93
C ILE A 285 3.71 -4.79 -10.24
N GLY A 286 4.32 -4.25 -9.20
CA GLY A 286 5.49 -3.38 -9.30
C GLY A 286 5.82 -2.71 -7.98
N PRO A 287 6.79 -1.79 -7.96
CA PRO A 287 7.06 -0.95 -6.80
C PRO A 287 5.81 -0.21 -6.35
N GLN A 288 5.13 0.44 -7.31
CA GLN A 288 3.75 0.92 -7.23
C GLN A 288 2.99 0.42 -8.47
N PRO A 289 1.65 0.26 -8.41
CA PRO A 289 0.84 -0.07 -9.58
C PRO A 289 0.96 0.95 -10.72
N ARG A 290 0.71 0.51 -11.96
CA ARG A 290 0.79 1.36 -13.16
C ARG A 290 -0.04 2.64 -13.04
N TRP A 291 -1.28 2.56 -12.59
CA TRP A 291 -2.14 3.74 -12.39
C TRP A 291 -1.58 4.72 -11.36
N THR A 292 -0.90 4.22 -10.32
CA THR A 292 -0.20 5.05 -9.33
C THR A 292 1.02 5.72 -9.94
N ALA A 293 1.83 4.99 -10.72
CA ALA A 293 2.98 5.54 -11.44
C ALA A 293 2.54 6.63 -12.44
N LEU A 294 1.48 6.38 -13.22
CA LEU A 294 0.88 7.38 -14.11
C LEU A 294 0.45 8.64 -13.33
N TYR A 295 -0.22 8.48 -12.19
CA TYR A 295 -0.62 9.62 -11.34
C TYR A 295 0.59 10.40 -10.81
N LEU A 296 1.62 9.73 -10.31
CA LEU A 296 2.83 10.38 -9.78
C LEU A 296 3.53 11.22 -10.84
N ILE A 297 3.57 10.76 -12.08
CA ILE A 297 4.25 11.45 -13.18
C ILE A 297 3.39 12.60 -13.72
N THR A 298 2.08 12.43 -13.85
CA THR A 298 1.21 13.37 -14.56
C THR A 298 0.31 14.21 -13.67
N GLN A 299 -0.04 13.70 -12.50
CA GLN A 299 -1.15 14.20 -11.65
C GLN A 299 -2.48 14.32 -12.42
N ASP A 300 -2.65 13.51 -13.46
CA ASP A 300 -3.87 13.49 -14.26
C ASP A 300 -5.03 12.87 -13.48
N ASP A 301 -6.21 13.43 -13.66
CA ASP A 301 -7.42 13.03 -12.96
C ASP A 301 -7.89 11.63 -13.31
N ARG A 302 -7.61 11.18 -14.52
CA ARG A 302 -7.95 9.83 -15.01
C ARG A 302 -7.09 8.78 -14.30
N ALA A 303 -5.79 9.02 -14.19
CA ALA A 303 -4.89 8.15 -13.45
C ALA A 303 -5.22 8.15 -11.95
N ARG A 304 -5.59 9.32 -11.38
CA ARG A 304 -6.07 9.42 -10.00
C ARG A 304 -7.35 8.61 -9.79
N ALA A 305 -8.31 8.72 -10.70
CA ALA A 305 -9.57 7.97 -10.62
C ALA A 305 -9.33 6.45 -10.67
N SER A 306 -8.46 5.97 -11.57
CA SER A 306 -8.07 4.55 -11.62
C SER A 306 -7.40 4.11 -10.32
N MET A 307 -6.45 4.89 -9.80
CA MET A 307 -5.76 4.58 -8.55
C MET A 307 -6.73 4.40 -7.38
N LEU A 308 -7.68 5.33 -7.21
CA LEU A 308 -8.66 5.26 -6.12
C LEU A 308 -9.66 4.13 -6.34
N ALA A 309 -10.19 3.96 -7.57
CA ALA A 309 -11.15 2.88 -7.86
C ALA A 309 -10.57 1.48 -7.66
N ASN A 310 -9.28 1.28 -7.98
CA ASN A 310 -8.61 0.00 -7.72
C ASN A 310 -8.30 -0.20 -6.22
N ALA A 311 -8.01 0.86 -5.48
CA ALA A 311 -7.89 0.79 -4.02
C ALA A 311 -9.24 0.45 -3.35
N ASP A 312 -10.34 1.05 -3.83
CA ASP A 312 -11.68 0.74 -3.35
C ASP A 312 -12.08 -0.71 -3.67
N ALA A 313 -11.75 -1.20 -4.87
CA ALA A 313 -12.00 -2.58 -5.28
C ALA A 313 -11.20 -3.60 -4.46
N ALA A 314 -9.97 -3.26 -4.07
CA ALA A 314 -9.12 -4.12 -3.24
C ALA A 314 -9.75 -4.43 -1.86
N ALA A 315 -10.63 -3.57 -1.36
CA ALA A 315 -11.39 -3.80 -0.14
C ALA A 315 -12.43 -4.94 -0.26
N GLY A 316 -12.82 -5.31 -1.48
CA GLY A 316 -13.67 -6.47 -1.77
C GLY A 316 -12.95 -7.81 -1.72
N VAL A 317 -11.62 -7.83 -1.66
CA VAL A 317 -10.80 -9.05 -1.54
C VAL A 317 -10.90 -9.60 -0.10
N PRO A 318 -11.05 -10.92 0.12
CA PRO A 318 -11.28 -11.51 1.45
C PRO A 318 -9.98 -11.61 2.28
N VAL A 319 -9.37 -10.46 2.61
CA VAL A 319 -8.13 -10.33 3.38
C VAL A 319 -8.28 -9.45 4.63
N HIS A 320 -9.48 -8.96 4.90
CA HIS A 320 -9.75 -7.91 5.89
C HIS A 320 -10.19 -8.51 7.24
N TYR A 321 -9.26 -9.12 7.96
CA TYR A 321 -9.51 -9.74 9.26
C TYR A 321 -9.43 -8.69 10.37
N ARG A 322 -10.57 -8.36 11.00
CA ARG A 322 -10.68 -7.43 12.12
C ARG A 322 -10.89 -8.18 13.44
N ASP A 323 -10.05 -7.89 14.42
CA ASP A 323 -10.12 -8.46 15.76
C ASP A 323 -11.25 -7.79 16.57
N GLU A 324 -12.15 -8.57 17.11
CA GLU A 324 -13.34 -8.08 17.86
C GLU A 324 -12.96 -7.38 19.15
N GLY A 325 -11.90 -7.84 19.80
CA GLY A 325 -11.48 -7.31 21.11
C GLY A 325 -10.82 -5.94 21.01
N SER A 326 -10.08 -5.68 19.93
CA SER A 326 -9.36 -4.42 19.72
C SER A 326 -10.03 -3.49 18.71
N GLY A 327 -10.89 -4.01 17.84
CA GLY A 327 -11.45 -3.28 16.72
C GLY A 327 -10.41 -2.94 15.63
N GLN A 328 -9.20 -3.51 15.69
CA GLN A 328 -8.07 -3.28 14.79
C GLN A 328 -7.89 -4.46 13.82
N PRO A 329 -7.11 -4.32 12.74
CA PRO A 329 -6.66 -5.48 11.97
C PRO A 329 -5.99 -6.53 12.84
N LEU A 330 -6.07 -7.80 12.42
CA LEU A 330 -5.56 -8.94 13.17
C LEU A 330 -4.08 -8.76 13.55
N ASP A 331 -3.80 -8.84 14.84
CA ASP A 331 -2.46 -8.75 15.43
C ASP A 331 -1.96 -10.14 15.86
N VAL A 332 -0.96 -10.66 15.15
CA VAL A 332 -0.35 -11.96 15.50
C VAL A 332 0.45 -11.92 16.81
N GLY A 333 0.79 -10.74 17.33
CA GLY A 333 1.38 -10.59 18.67
C GLY A 333 0.40 -10.97 19.77
N ARG A 334 -0.88 -10.68 19.56
CA ARG A 334 -1.97 -11.07 20.46
C ARG A 334 -2.49 -12.48 20.15
N ASN A 335 -2.40 -12.89 18.89
CA ASN A 335 -2.95 -14.15 18.37
C ASN A 335 -1.84 -14.98 17.66
N PRO A 336 -0.80 -15.45 18.39
CA PRO A 336 0.41 -16.01 17.80
C PRO A 336 0.20 -17.31 17.01
N ASN A 337 -0.85 -18.05 17.32
CA ASN A 337 -1.14 -19.35 16.71
C ASN A 337 -2.22 -19.29 15.61
N VAL A 338 -2.75 -18.10 15.32
CA VAL A 338 -3.79 -17.92 14.30
C VAL A 338 -3.14 -17.76 12.92
N SER A 339 -3.64 -18.51 11.91
CA SER A 339 -3.35 -18.30 10.51
C SER A 339 -4.64 -18.00 9.76
N VAL A 340 -4.58 -17.10 8.79
CA VAL A 340 -5.69 -16.83 7.86
C VAL A 340 -5.78 -17.86 6.71
N ARG A 341 -4.89 -18.85 6.71
CA ARG A 341 -5.02 -20.06 5.89
C ARG A 341 -5.86 -21.08 6.65
N PHE A 342 -6.97 -21.47 6.06
CA PHE A 342 -7.90 -22.38 6.71
C PHE A 342 -7.25 -23.76 6.97
N GLY A 343 -7.40 -24.24 8.20
CA GLY A 343 -6.87 -25.52 8.62
C GLY A 343 -5.46 -25.51 9.22
N GLU A 344 -4.73 -24.40 9.11
CA GLU A 344 -3.32 -24.29 9.56
C GLU A 344 -3.16 -23.63 10.94
N SER A 345 -4.25 -23.18 11.58
CA SER A 345 -4.19 -22.46 12.86
C SER A 345 -4.72 -23.27 14.05
N SER A 346 -4.31 -22.88 15.25
CA SER A 346 -4.84 -23.40 16.50
C SER A 346 -5.00 -22.24 17.53
N PRO A 347 -6.22 -21.83 17.92
CA PRO A 347 -7.51 -22.37 17.44
C PRO A 347 -7.75 -22.06 15.97
N LYS A 348 -8.49 -22.95 15.31
CA LYS A 348 -8.89 -22.73 13.91
C LYS A 348 -9.85 -21.56 13.82
N LEU A 349 -9.64 -20.69 12.83
CA LEU A 349 -10.62 -19.67 12.47
C LEU A 349 -11.91 -20.33 11.94
N PRO A 350 -13.08 -19.73 12.20
CA PRO A 350 -14.33 -20.18 11.62
C PRO A 350 -14.24 -20.16 10.09
N THR A 351 -14.56 -21.28 9.46
CA THR A 351 -14.54 -21.42 8.00
C THR A 351 -15.70 -20.63 7.38
N PRO A 352 -15.43 -19.69 6.46
CA PRO A 352 -16.49 -18.93 5.83
C PRO A 352 -17.33 -19.77 4.85
N THR A 353 -18.58 -19.37 4.66
CA THR A 353 -19.48 -19.91 3.64
C THR A 353 -19.66 -18.91 2.50
N GLY A 354 -19.82 -19.44 1.29
CA GLY A 354 -19.95 -18.64 0.07
C GLY A 354 -18.69 -18.66 -0.80
N THR A 355 -18.80 -18.07 -1.96
CA THR A 355 -17.73 -17.98 -2.96
C THR A 355 -17.46 -16.52 -3.30
N THR A 356 -16.24 -16.23 -3.70
CA THR A 356 -15.82 -14.92 -4.21
C THR A 356 -15.10 -15.08 -5.54
N ILE A 357 -15.10 -14.04 -6.35
CA ILE A 357 -14.30 -14.02 -7.58
C ILE A 357 -12.80 -13.95 -7.29
N TYR A 358 -12.43 -13.55 -6.07
CA TYR A 358 -11.04 -13.29 -5.71
C TYR A 358 -10.33 -14.54 -5.17
N THR A 359 -9.09 -14.71 -5.61
CA THR A 359 -8.11 -15.62 -5.00
C THR A 359 -6.89 -14.81 -4.61
N PRO A 360 -6.80 -14.32 -3.36
CA PRO A 360 -5.65 -13.52 -2.93
C PRO A 360 -4.38 -14.36 -2.86
N ASP A 361 -3.24 -13.72 -3.17
CA ASP A 361 -1.92 -14.35 -3.11
C ASP A 361 -0.86 -13.32 -2.69
N THR A 362 0.00 -13.72 -1.77
CA THR A 362 1.05 -12.85 -1.22
C THR A 362 2.13 -12.51 -2.24
N ALA A 363 2.36 -13.39 -3.22
CA ALA A 363 3.37 -13.20 -4.26
C ALA A 363 2.93 -12.21 -5.35
N HIS A 364 1.64 -11.93 -5.46
CA HIS A 364 1.07 -11.13 -6.56
C HIS A 364 0.19 -9.98 -6.07
N GLN A 365 0.42 -9.50 -4.85
CA GLN A 365 -0.30 -8.36 -4.31
C GLN A 365 0.35 -7.02 -4.69
N ALA A 366 -0.46 -6.00 -4.84
CA ALA A 366 -0.03 -4.64 -5.08
C ALA A 366 0.04 -3.80 -3.79
N SER A 367 0.65 -2.61 -3.88
CA SER A 367 0.49 -1.54 -2.90
C SER A 367 -0.79 -0.75 -3.23
N PHE A 368 -1.96 -1.26 -2.81
CA PHE A 368 -3.24 -0.69 -3.22
C PHE A 368 -3.60 0.62 -2.51
N ALA A 369 -3.30 0.74 -1.23
CA ALA A 369 -3.87 1.79 -0.38
C ALA A 369 -2.85 2.82 0.13
N TYR A 370 -1.55 2.53 0.03
CA TYR A 370 -0.50 3.40 0.54
C TYR A 370 -0.52 4.79 -0.11
N MET A 371 -0.44 4.86 -1.44
CA MET A 371 -0.48 6.13 -2.15
C MET A 371 -1.84 6.85 -2.03
N PRO A 372 -3.00 6.16 -2.14
CA PRO A 372 -4.29 6.76 -1.81
C PRO A 372 -4.32 7.43 -0.45
N TYR A 373 -3.79 6.80 0.61
CA TYR A 373 -3.70 7.44 1.93
C TYR A 373 -2.77 8.65 1.93
N LEU A 374 -1.59 8.54 1.32
CA LEU A 374 -0.61 9.65 1.26
C LEU A 374 -1.16 10.91 0.59
N ILE A 375 -2.11 10.78 -0.34
CA ILE A 375 -2.67 11.94 -1.04
C ILE A 375 -4.00 12.41 -0.48
N THR A 376 -4.81 11.53 0.12
CA THR A 376 -6.14 11.90 0.62
C THR A 376 -6.18 12.12 2.13
N GLY A 377 -5.38 11.38 2.89
CA GLY A 377 -5.47 11.32 4.35
C GLY A 377 -6.76 10.66 4.85
N ASP A 378 -7.48 9.90 4.03
CA ASP A 378 -8.74 9.25 4.42
C ASP A 378 -8.49 7.98 5.22
N ALA A 379 -9.20 7.82 6.34
CA ALA A 379 -9.07 6.70 7.26
C ALA A 379 -9.30 5.34 6.60
N PHE A 380 -10.18 5.29 5.60
CA PHE A 380 -10.45 4.08 4.83
C PHE A 380 -9.16 3.49 4.24
N TYR A 381 -8.34 4.32 3.58
CA TYR A 381 -7.09 3.84 2.97
C TYR A 381 -5.99 3.53 3.99
N LEU A 382 -5.99 4.18 5.16
CA LEU A 382 -5.11 3.79 6.27
C LEU A 382 -5.45 2.38 6.77
N ASP A 383 -6.73 2.11 7.01
CA ASP A 383 -7.22 0.79 7.39
C ASP A 383 -6.86 -0.26 6.33
N GLU A 384 -7.06 0.05 5.04
CA GLU A 384 -6.69 -0.86 3.94
C GLU A 384 -5.20 -1.21 3.98
N ALA A 385 -4.31 -0.22 4.11
CA ALA A 385 -2.87 -0.47 4.19
C ALA A 385 -2.52 -1.37 5.39
N MET A 386 -3.17 -1.17 6.52
CA MET A 386 -2.98 -2.01 7.71
C MET A 386 -3.53 -3.42 7.53
N PHE A 387 -4.69 -3.60 6.88
CA PHE A 387 -5.25 -4.92 6.60
C PHE A 387 -4.34 -5.75 5.68
N TRP A 388 -3.88 -5.17 4.58
CA TRP A 388 -2.96 -5.86 3.67
C TRP A 388 -1.65 -6.24 4.36
N ALA A 389 -1.07 -5.36 5.17
CA ALA A 389 0.14 -5.66 5.94
C ALA A 389 -0.10 -6.78 6.99
N SER A 390 -1.22 -6.72 7.73
CA SER A 390 -1.59 -7.75 8.71
C SER A 390 -1.87 -9.10 8.06
N TRP A 391 -2.59 -9.11 6.92
CA TRP A 391 -2.88 -10.34 6.18
C TRP A 391 -1.60 -11.02 5.68
N ASN A 392 -0.63 -10.26 5.18
CA ASN A 392 0.66 -10.80 4.75
C ASN A 392 1.39 -11.54 5.87
N ILE A 393 1.33 -11.01 7.08
CA ILE A 393 1.95 -11.63 8.24
C ILE A 393 1.13 -12.85 8.69
N ALA A 394 -0.18 -12.70 8.83
CA ALA A 394 -1.07 -13.75 9.33
C ALA A 394 -1.26 -14.91 8.34
N GLY A 395 -0.99 -14.69 7.05
CA GLY A 395 -1.00 -15.70 5.99
C GLY A 395 0.21 -16.65 6.00
N VAL A 396 1.24 -16.35 6.80
CA VAL A 396 2.36 -17.29 7.01
C VAL A 396 1.97 -18.28 8.11
N ASP A 397 2.28 -19.57 7.91
CA ASP A 397 2.07 -20.60 8.93
C ASP A 397 2.70 -20.19 10.26
N PRO A 398 2.03 -20.38 11.42
CA PRO A 398 2.55 -20.01 12.73
C PRO A 398 3.93 -20.57 13.08
N PHE A 399 4.28 -21.75 12.56
CA PHE A 399 5.60 -22.34 12.77
C PHE A 399 6.70 -21.52 12.07
N TYR A 400 6.55 -21.25 10.76
CA TYR A 400 7.52 -20.44 9.99
C TYR A 400 7.52 -18.98 10.43
N ARG A 401 6.38 -18.45 10.84
CA ARG A 401 6.25 -17.10 11.37
C ARG A 401 6.89 -16.91 12.74
N GLU A 402 7.25 -18.00 13.42
CA GLU A 402 7.65 -18.03 14.83
C GLU A 402 6.60 -17.33 15.73
N GLY A 403 5.34 -17.66 15.51
CA GLY A 403 4.19 -17.18 16.27
C GLY A 403 4.07 -15.66 16.28
N ALA A 404 4.28 -15.06 17.47
CA ALA A 404 4.20 -13.61 17.67
C ALA A 404 5.32 -12.82 17.00
N LYS A 405 6.42 -13.41 16.54
CA LYS A 405 7.48 -12.66 15.83
C LYS A 405 7.00 -12.10 14.50
N GLY A 406 6.10 -12.80 13.83
CA GLY A 406 5.52 -12.35 12.56
C GLY A 406 6.49 -12.38 11.40
N LEU A 407 7.35 -13.42 11.33
CA LEU A 407 8.32 -13.59 10.25
C LEU A 407 7.63 -14.04 8.96
N ILE A 408 8.20 -13.63 7.82
CA ILE A 408 7.64 -13.87 6.48
C ILE A 408 8.51 -14.76 5.59
N TYR A 409 9.64 -15.23 6.09
CA TYR A 409 10.61 -16.02 5.32
C TYR A 409 10.09 -17.36 4.79
N GLY A 410 8.98 -17.86 5.32
CA GLY A 410 8.37 -19.12 4.88
C GLY A 410 7.71 -19.10 3.51
N ASN A 411 7.63 -17.93 2.86
CA ASN A 411 7.10 -17.76 1.52
C ASN A 411 8.20 -17.69 0.45
N GLU A 412 7.83 -17.74 -0.84
CA GLU A 412 8.79 -17.45 -1.92
C GLU A 412 9.31 -16.02 -1.82
N GLU A 413 10.50 -15.76 -2.37
CA GLU A 413 11.20 -14.48 -2.22
C GLU A 413 10.39 -13.28 -2.74
N ARG A 414 9.67 -13.45 -3.86
CA ARG A 414 8.74 -12.42 -4.37
C ARG A 414 7.67 -12.08 -3.35
N ALA A 415 7.04 -13.08 -2.74
CA ALA A 415 6.03 -12.88 -1.70
C ALA A 415 6.62 -12.22 -0.46
N GLN A 416 7.84 -12.60 -0.06
CA GLN A 416 8.58 -11.95 1.03
C GLN A 416 8.83 -10.47 0.71
N SER A 417 9.22 -10.15 -0.53
CA SER A 417 9.48 -8.76 -0.97
C SER A 417 8.24 -7.89 -0.87
N TRP A 418 7.11 -8.34 -1.40
CA TRP A 418 5.87 -7.55 -1.36
C TRP A 418 5.25 -7.50 0.03
N ALA A 419 5.38 -8.56 0.83
CA ALA A 419 4.97 -8.53 2.24
C ALA A 419 5.82 -7.53 3.04
N LEU A 420 7.15 -7.54 2.86
CA LEU A 420 8.06 -6.60 3.53
C LEU A 420 7.76 -5.14 3.13
N ARG A 421 7.44 -4.88 1.84
CA ARG A 421 6.96 -3.56 1.37
C ARG A 421 5.73 -3.12 2.14
N SER A 422 4.70 -3.97 2.22
CA SER A 422 3.45 -3.60 2.88
C SER A 422 3.62 -3.37 4.38
N ILE A 423 4.49 -4.16 5.05
CA ILE A 423 4.82 -3.97 6.47
C ILE A 423 5.59 -2.64 6.67
N ASP A 424 6.55 -2.32 5.81
CA ASP A 424 7.32 -1.07 5.87
C ASP A 424 6.42 0.15 5.59
N GLU A 425 5.56 0.09 4.57
CA GLU A 425 4.56 1.12 4.27
C GLU A 425 3.67 1.39 5.50
N ALA A 426 3.10 0.35 6.12
CA ALA A 426 2.29 0.50 7.33
C ALA A 426 3.10 1.06 8.51
N ALA A 427 4.32 0.55 8.75
CA ALA A 427 5.19 1.03 9.82
C ALA A 427 5.51 2.52 9.71
N ARG A 428 5.60 3.05 8.48
CA ARG A 428 5.89 4.46 8.19
C ARG A 428 4.68 5.37 8.39
N ILE A 429 3.52 5.01 7.79
CA ILE A 429 2.39 5.93 7.65
C ILE A 429 1.38 5.86 8.79
N VAL A 430 1.30 4.73 9.50
CA VAL A 430 0.42 4.64 10.67
C VAL A 430 0.81 5.73 11.67
N PRO A 431 -0.14 6.57 12.14
CA PRO A 431 0.14 7.66 13.06
C PRO A 431 0.85 7.20 14.33
N ASP A 432 1.70 8.05 14.89
CA ASP A 432 2.55 7.67 16.03
C ASP A 432 1.76 7.31 17.29
N ASN A 433 0.56 7.88 17.45
CA ASN A 433 -0.37 7.59 18.54
C ASN A 433 -1.35 6.43 18.25
N HIS A 434 -1.28 5.82 17.07
CA HIS A 434 -2.21 4.76 16.69
C HIS A 434 -1.84 3.43 17.35
N PRO A 435 -2.82 2.61 17.84
CA PRO A 435 -2.56 1.35 18.54
C PRO A 435 -1.71 0.34 17.75
N MET A 436 -1.82 0.34 16.43
CA MET A 436 -1.08 -0.57 15.55
C MET A 436 0.33 -0.08 15.17
N LYS A 437 0.74 1.14 15.55
CA LYS A 437 2.06 1.69 15.19
C LYS A 437 3.20 0.79 15.63
N SER A 438 3.26 0.49 16.92
CA SER A 438 4.31 -0.37 17.47
C SER A 438 4.26 -1.81 16.94
N TYR A 439 3.07 -2.30 16.60
CA TYR A 439 2.92 -3.62 15.97
C TYR A 439 3.69 -3.70 14.66
N PHE A 440 3.42 -2.82 13.70
CA PHE A 440 4.09 -2.86 12.39
C PHE A 440 5.58 -2.56 12.50
N GLN A 441 5.99 -1.61 13.34
CA GLN A 441 7.41 -1.33 13.59
C GLN A 441 8.15 -2.55 14.14
N THR A 442 7.55 -3.27 15.08
CA THR A 442 8.12 -4.48 15.65
C THR A 442 8.21 -5.61 14.62
N ARG A 443 7.17 -5.80 13.79
CA ARG A 443 7.19 -6.85 12.74
C ARG A 443 8.23 -6.54 11.67
N LEU A 444 8.37 -5.28 11.27
CA LEU A 444 9.44 -4.86 10.36
C LEU A 444 10.82 -5.18 10.96
N ALA A 445 11.07 -4.74 12.19
CA ALA A 445 12.34 -4.96 12.86
C ALA A 445 12.69 -6.45 13.03
N ASN A 446 11.70 -7.28 13.41
CA ASN A 446 11.88 -8.72 13.55
C ASN A 446 12.30 -9.38 12.24
N ASN A 447 11.65 -9.01 11.13
CA ASN A 447 11.98 -9.53 9.81
C ASN A 447 13.37 -9.10 9.35
N LEU A 448 13.70 -7.82 9.48
CA LEU A 448 15.03 -7.32 9.11
C LEU A 448 16.14 -7.96 9.94
N ASN A 449 15.94 -8.13 11.24
CA ASN A 449 16.88 -8.85 12.10
C ASN A 449 17.04 -10.30 11.67
N TRP A 450 15.94 -11.00 11.35
CA TRP A 450 16.00 -12.37 10.87
C TRP A 450 16.80 -12.47 9.57
N TYR A 451 16.55 -11.57 8.60
CA TYR A 451 17.30 -11.56 7.33
C TYR A 451 18.79 -11.32 7.56
N VAL A 452 19.16 -10.37 8.40
CA VAL A 452 20.56 -10.07 8.68
C VAL A 452 21.26 -11.25 9.35
N GLN A 453 20.63 -11.91 10.31
CA GLN A 453 21.19 -13.08 11.01
C GLN A 453 21.31 -14.31 10.11
N ASN A 454 20.39 -14.51 9.17
CA ASN A 454 20.34 -15.70 8.33
C ASN A 454 21.08 -15.54 6.99
N TYR A 455 21.41 -14.31 6.59
CA TYR A 455 22.14 -14.04 5.35
C TYR A 455 23.51 -13.42 5.62
N PRO A 456 23.71 -12.09 5.74
CA PRO A 456 25.05 -11.53 5.88
C PRO A 456 25.82 -11.98 7.13
N GLN A 457 25.14 -12.24 8.23
CA GLN A 457 25.74 -12.66 9.51
C GLN A 457 25.56 -14.16 9.80
N ASN A 458 25.10 -14.95 8.84
CA ASN A 458 24.95 -16.39 9.04
C ASN A 458 26.28 -17.02 9.44
N PRO A 459 26.37 -17.66 10.63
CA PRO A 459 27.64 -18.28 11.09
C PRO A 459 28.06 -19.45 10.23
N ASN A 460 27.13 -20.12 9.55
CA ASN A 460 27.45 -21.16 8.58
C ASN A 460 27.87 -20.49 7.25
N THR A 461 29.16 -20.32 7.08
CA THR A 461 29.74 -19.71 5.86
C THR A 461 29.43 -20.49 4.59
N ALA A 462 29.24 -21.82 4.68
CA ALA A 462 28.88 -22.67 3.55
C ALA A 462 27.41 -22.42 3.09
N ALA A 463 26.53 -21.99 4.00
CA ALA A 463 25.15 -21.63 3.67
C ALA A 463 25.04 -20.17 3.22
N ARG A 464 26.06 -19.35 3.38
CA ARG A 464 26.08 -17.93 3.02
C ARG A 464 26.59 -17.73 1.60
N SER A 465 25.77 -17.14 0.74
CA SER A 465 26.22 -16.79 -0.62
C SER A 465 27.36 -15.77 -0.59
N PRO A 466 28.50 -16.04 -1.25
CA PRO A 466 29.59 -15.08 -1.37
C PRO A 466 29.25 -13.89 -2.24
N PHE A 467 28.21 -14.00 -3.09
CA PHE A 467 27.71 -12.92 -3.95
C PHE A 467 26.50 -12.19 -3.36
N GLY A 468 25.85 -12.73 -2.33
CA GLY A 468 24.62 -12.14 -1.79
C GLY A 468 23.33 -12.65 -2.44
N ALA A 469 23.36 -13.80 -3.11
CA ALA A 469 22.16 -14.40 -3.69
C ALA A 469 21.27 -15.06 -2.61
N ILE A 470 19.99 -14.79 -2.64
CA ILE A 470 18.95 -15.52 -1.89
C ILE A 470 18.46 -16.67 -2.76
N LYS A 471 18.44 -17.89 -2.19
CA LYS A 471 17.95 -19.09 -2.88
C LYS A 471 16.43 -19.20 -2.77
N SER A 472 15.84 -19.87 -3.76
CA SER A 472 14.44 -20.27 -3.69
C SER A 472 14.18 -21.15 -2.46
N PRO A 473 13.08 -20.93 -1.72
CA PRO A 473 12.71 -21.80 -0.61
C PRO A 473 12.29 -23.21 -1.05
N TRP A 474 11.96 -23.39 -2.34
CA TRP A 474 11.50 -24.67 -2.89
C TRP A 474 12.58 -25.49 -3.60
N ASP A 475 13.66 -24.83 -4.03
CA ASP A 475 14.85 -25.49 -4.57
C ASP A 475 16.09 -24.77 -4.07
N ASN A 476 16.78 -25.39 -3.13
CA ASN A 476 17.95 -24.84 -2.49
C ASN A 476 19.20 -24.75 -3.39
N LYS A 477 19.06 -25.07 -4.69
CA LYS A 477 20.11 -24.94 -5.69
C LYS A 477 19.98 -23.71 -6.58
N VAL A 478 18.79 -23.13 -6.62
CA VAL A 478 18.50 -22.05 -7.57
C VAL A 478 18.17 -20.74 -6.87
N ALA A 479 18.40 -19.64 -7.57
CA ALA A 479 17.93 -18.31 -7.23
C ALA A 479 17.21 -17.67 -8.41
N GLY A 480 16.19 -16.85 -8.15
CA GLY A 480 15.55 -16.01 -9.16
C GLY A 480 16.19 -14.62 -9.16
N PRO A 481 17.00 -14.25 -10.15
CA PRO A 481 17.63 -12.93 -10.19
C PRO A 481 16.60 -11.79 -10.08
N TRP A 482 15.47 -11.91 -10.75
CA TRP A 482 14.38 -10.94 -10.72
C TRP A 482 13.66 -10.85 -9.35
N GLN A 483 13.58 -11.96 -8.61
CA GLN A 483 13.02 -11.95 -7.25
C GLN A 483 13.98 -11.26 -6.27
N ASN A 484 15.29 -11.52 -6.43
CA ASN A 484 16.33 -10.79 -5.70
C ASN A 484 16.32 -9.29 -6.02
N ASP A 485 15.95 -8.88 -7.26
CA ASP A 485 15.76 -7.46 -7.61
C ASP A 485 14.58 -6.84 -6.84
N PHE A 486 13.46 -7.56 -6.69
CA PHE A 486 12.33 -7.07 -5.92
C PHE A 486 12.68 -6.88 -4.44
N MET A 487 13.37 -7.85 -3.84
CA MET A 487 13.85 -7.72 -2.46
C MET A 487 14.80 -6.51 -2.33
N THR A 488 15.71 -6.35 -3.30
CA THR A 488 16.64 -5.21 -3.31
C THR A 488 15.90 -3.87 -3.40
N LEU A 489 14.89 -3.76 -4.26
CA LEU A 489 14.05 -2.54 -4.37
C LEU A 489 13.39 -2.18 -3.04
N VAL A 490 12.80 -3.15 -2.34
CA VAL A 490 12.16 -2.90 -1.04
C VAL A 490 13.22 -2.50 -0.01
N LEU A 491 14.35 -3.18 0.03
CA LEU A 491 15.45 -2.85 0.96
C LEU A 491 16.05 -1.47 0.70
N THR A 492 16.03 -0.95 -0.55
CA THR A 492 16.47 0.44 -0.81
C THR A 492 15.56 1.45 -0.11
N GLN A 493 14.25 1.26 -0.13
CA GLN A 493 13.30 2.13 0.58
C GLN A 493 13.56 2.11 2.10
N ILE A 494 13.74 0.92 2.67
CA ILE A 494 14.00 0.75 4.10
C ILE A 494 15.34 1.39 4.48
N ALA A 495 16.38 1.21 3.67
CA ALA A 495 17.69 1.82 3.90
C ALA A 495 17.69 3.35 3.72
N GLU A 496 16.89 3.89 2.78
CA GLU A 496 16.69 5.35 2.63
C GLU A 496 16.05 6.00 3.86
N ASP A 497 15.25 5.21 4.60
CA ASP A 497 14.67 5.62 5.88
C ASP A 497 15.67 5.57 7.07
N GLY A 498 16.90 5.18 6.81
CA GLY A 498 17.96 5.12 7.80
C GLY A 498 17.93 3.84 8.68
N ASP A 499 17.23 2.77 8.27
CA ASP A 499 17.24 1.52 9.00
C ASP A 499 18.60 0.81 8.86
N PRO A 500 19.33 0.54 9.97
CA PRO A 500 20.65 -0.07 9.90
C PRO A 500 20.63 -1.55 9.47
N GLN A 501 19.57 -2.29 9.83
CA GLN A 501 19.44 -3.70 9.43
C GLN A 501 19.05 -3.80 7.94
N GLY A 502 18.13 -2.93 7.50
CA GLY A 502 17.81 -2.78 6.08
C GLY A 502 19.03 -2.42 5.26
N ARG A 503 19.89 -1.51 5.76
CA ARG A 503 21.16 -1.14 5.11
C ARG A 503 22.14 -2.31 5.08
N ALA A 504 22.27 -3.06 6.15
CA ALA A 504 23.17 -4.21 6.21
C ALA A 504 22.75 -5.32 5.22
N MET A 505 21.44 -5.61 5.17
CA MET A 505 20.91 -6.59 4.22
C MET A 505 21.04 -6.11 2.77
N LEU A 506 20.77 -4.83 2.51
CA LEU A 506 20.94 -4.22 1.19
C LEU A 506 22.39 -4.31 0.69
N ASN A 507 23.36 -3.96 1.53
CA ASN A 507 24.78 -4.04 1.17
C ASN A 507 25.20 -5.47 0.81
N TRP A 508 24.61 -6.47 1.44
CA TRP A 508 24.91 -7.87 1.16
C TRP A 508 24.26 -8.34 -0.16
N ILE A 509 22.96 -8.12 -0.34
CA ILE A 509 22.23 -8.62 -1.52
C ILE A 509 22.68 -7.93 -2.81
N THR A 510 23.15 -6.68 -2.74
CA THR A 510 23.67 -5.95 -3.90
C THR A 510 24.98 -6.51 -4.45
N GLY A 511 25.70 -7.31 -3.67
CA GLY A 511 26.80 -8.12 -4.19
C GLY A 511 26.36 -9.01 -5.36
N PHE A 512 25.14 -9.55 -5.32
CA PHE A 512 24.54 -10.32 -6.41
C PHE A 512 23.78 -9.44 -7.40
N THR A 513 22.83 -8.65 -6.94
CA THR A 513 21.90 -7.93 -7.81
C THR A 513 22.56 -6.81 -8.64
N VAL A 514 23.53 -6.11 -8.08
CA VAL A 514 24.37 -5.13 -8.80
C VAL A 514 25.60 -5.82 -9.38
N GLY A 515 26.19 -6.78 -8.64
CA GLY A 515 27.41 -7.47 -9.02
C GLY A 515 27.35 -8.14 -10.39
N ARG A 516 26.21 -8.75 -10.76
CA ARG A 516 26.03 -9.38 -12.09
C ARG A 516 26.12 -8.42 -13.28
N PHE A 517 26.04 -7.11 -13.04
CA PHE A 517 26.22 -6.06 -14.05
C PHE A 517 27.66 -5.51 -14.09
N LEU A 518 28.53 -5.91 -13.16
CA LEU A 518 29.88 -5.34 -12.98
C LEU A 518 30.99 -6.36 -13.17
N ASN A 519 30.68 -7.66 -13.33
CA ASN A 519 31.67 -8.74 -13.29
C ASN A 519 31.98 -9.35 -14.66
N GLU A 520 31.92 -8.57 -15.72
CA GLU A 520 32.32 -9.04 -17.06
C GLU A 520 33.78 -9.44 -17.11
N ALA A 521 34.69 -8.66 -16.50
CA ALA A 521 36.09 -9.00 -16.37
C ALA A 521 36.34 -10.30 -15.56
N ASN A 522 35.39 -10.70 -14.71
CA ASN A 522 35.42 -11.94 -13.94
C ASN A 522 34.62 -13.08 -14.60
N GLY A 523 34.27 -12.91 -15.87
CA GLY A 523 33.67 -13.94 -16.73
C GLY A 523 32.16 -14.07 -16.67
N PHE A 524 31.43 -13.03 -16.16
CA PHE A 524 29.97 -13.00 -16.20
C PHE A 524 29.45 -11.95 -17.20
N CYS A 525 28.89 -12.39 -18.33
CA CYS A 525 28.44 -11.47 -19.37
C CYS A 525 27.20 -10.69 -18.95
N VAL A 526 27.29 -9.35 -18.99
CA VAL A 526 26.21 -8.42 -18.61
C VAL A 526 24.94 -8.60 -19.44
N ALA A 527 25.03 -9.04 -20.69
CA ALA A 527 23.86 -9.32 -21.53
C ALA A 527 22.99 -10.48 -20.99
N LYS A 528 23.51 -11.27 -20.07
CA LYS A 528 22.80 -12.35 -19.38
C LYS A 528 22.44 -12.00 -17.91
N ALA A 529 22.65 -10.76 -17.51
CA ALA A 529 22.33 -10.31 -16.15
C ALA A 529 20.84 -10.42 -15.77
N PRO A 530 19.85 -10.11 -16.61
CA PRO A 530 18.47 -10.53 -16.36
C PRO A 530 18.37 -12.05 -16.47
N GLY A 531 17.61 -12.68 -15.58
CA GLY A 531 17.42 -14.13 -15.63
C GLY A 531 16.17 -14.56 -14.86
N TYR A 532 15.58 -15.68 -15.28
CA TYR A 532 14.43 -16.26 -14.62
C TYR A 532 14.86 -17.09 -13.40
N TRP A 533 15.62 -18.16 -13.65
CA TRP A 533 16.18 -19.02 -12.62
C TRP A 533 17.63 -19.36 -12.95
N TRP A 534 18.52 -19.23 -11.97
CA TRP A 534 19.91 -19.63 -12.08
C TRP A 534 20.26 -20.67 -11.04
N THR A 535 20.96 -21.72 -11.44
CA THR A 535 21.69 -22.59 -10.53
C THR A 535 22.83 -21.78 -9.92
N VAL A 536 22.82 -21.65 -8.59
CA VAL A 536 23.80 -20.84 -7.84
C VAL A 536 24.68 -21.65 -6.92
N THR A 537 24.49 -22.99 -6.89
CA THR A 537 25.25 -23.93 -6.08
C THR A 537 25.71 -25.12 -6.89
N ASP A 538 26.71 -25.83 -6.38
CA ASP A 538 27.15 -27.11 -6.91
C ASP A 538 26.24 -28.27 -6.49
N ALA A 539 26.65 -29.51 -6.85
CA ALA A 539 25.92 -30.73 -6.49
C ALA A 539 25.82 -30.98 -4.97
N SER A 540 26.75 -30.41 -4.19
CA SER A 540 26.81 -30.51 -2.73
C SER A 540 26.07 -29.33 -2.03
N ASN A 541 25.30 -28.55 -2.78
CA ASN A 541 24.60 -27.34 -2.31
C ASN A 541 25.50 -26.21 -1.79
N GLN A 542 26.81 -26.23 -2.16
CA GLN A 542 27.73 -25.16 -1.86
C GLN A 542 27.57 -24.05 -2.91
N PHE A 543 27.47 -22.78 -2.47
CA PHE A 543 27.42 -21.67 -3.42
C PHE A 543 28.66 -21.59 -4.28
N PHE A 544 28.48 -21.29 -5.56
CA PHE A 544 29.60 -20.94 -6.42
C PHE A 544 30.35 -19.72 -5.87
N SER A 545 31.69 -19.76 -5.93
CA SER A 545 32.54 -18.67 -5.45
C SER A 545 33.10 -17.80 -6.58
N SER A 546 32.80 -18.12 -7.84
CA SER A 546 33.30 -17.40 -9.01
C SER A 546 32.14 -17.05 -9.96
N TRP A 547 32.18 -15.83 -10.48
CA TRP A 547 31.22 -15.33 -11.48
C TRP A 547 31.32 -16.14 -12.78
N LYS A 548 32.51 -16.56 -13.14
CA LYS A 548 32.71 -17.43 -14.30
C LYS A 548 32.02 -18.78 -14.13
N THR A 549 32.17 -19.42 -12.96
CA THR A 549 31.48 -20.71 -12.69
C THR A 549 29.96 -20.53 -12.73
N LEU A 550 29.45 -19.46 -12.17
CA LEU A 550 28.00 -19.13 -12.23
C LEU A 550 27.54 -18.99 -13.69
N PHE A 551 28.29 -18.26 -14.53
CA PHE A 551 27.97 -18.08 -15.94
C PHE A 551 28.07 -19.40 -16.72
N ASP A 552 29.19 -20.13 -16.60
CA ASP A 552 29.42 -21.36 -17.35
C ASP A 552 28.41 -22.47 -17.02
N THR A 553 27.88 -22.48 -15.79
CA THR A 553 26.86 -23.44 -15.37
C THR A 553 25.51 -23.13 -16.01
N ASN A 554 25.10 -21.86 -16.01
CA ASN A 554 23.79 -21.46 -16.49
C ASN A 554 23.74 -21.25 -18.01
N TYR A 555 24.90 -20.98 -18.64
CA TYR A 555 25.03 -20.66 -20.07
C TYR A 555 26.13 -21.51 -20.72
N ALA A 556 26.11 -22.81 -20.50
CA ALA A 556 27.17 -23.73 -20.92
C ALA A 556 27.52 -23.68 -22.42
N SER A 557 26.50 -23.43 -23.27
CA SER A 557 26.72 -23.28 -24.73
C SER A 557 27.41 -21.95 -25.11
N LEU A 558 27.43 -20.97 -24.20
CA LEU A 558 27.99 -19.63 -24.42
C LEU A 558 29.33 -19.41 -23.72
N LYS A 559 29.86 -20.39 -22.97
CA LYS A 559 31.05 -20.25 -22.11
C LYS A 559 32.32 -19.79 -22.84
N SER A 560 32.39 -20.01 -24.14
CA SER A 560 33.52 -19.60 -25.00
C SER A 560 33.18 -18.46 -25.94
N THR A 561 31.95 -17.89 -25.83
CA THR A 561 31.51 -16.80 -26.69
C THR A 561 31.87 -15.46 -26.02
N PRO A 562 32.52 -14.52 -26.75
CA PRO A 562 32.76 -13.18 -26.22
C PRO A 562 31.47 -12.49 -25.82
N CYS A 563 31.49 -11.74 -24.72
CA CYS A 563 30.31 -10.99 -24.26
C CYS A 563 29.91 -9.85 -25.24
N ALA A 564 30.91 -9.26 -25.90
CA ALA A 564 30.69 -8.23 -26.88
C ALA A 564 29.74 -8.70 -28.01
N GLY A 565 28.61 -8.03 -28.18
CA GLY A 565 27.57 -8.38 -29.16
C GLY A 565 26.65 -9.53 -28.78
N MET A 566 26.78 -10.10 -27.56
CA MET A 566 25.86 -11.10 -27.07
C MET A 566 24.47 -10.48 -26.83
N ALA A 567 23.42 -11.13 -27.35
CA ALA A 567 22.05 -10.64 -27.20
C ALA A 567 21.53 -10.84 -25.76
N ILE A 568 20.71 -9.89 -25.32
CA ILE A 568 19.88 -10.04 -24.11
C ILE A 568 18.76 -11.03 -24.47
N THR A 569 18.71 -12.19 -23.82
CA THR A 569 17.77 -13.27 -24.17
C THR A 569 16.80 -13.65 -23.05
N GLU A 570 17.13 -13.31 -21.80
CA GLU A 570 16.24 -13.49 -20.67
C GLU A 570 15.75 -12.12 -20.21
N GLY A 571 14.47 -11.84 -20.46
CA GLY A 571 13.94 -10.50 -20.37
C GLY A 571 14.20 -9.70 -21.65
N SER A 572 13.12 -9.25 -22.29
CA SER A 572 13.24 -8.45 -23.50
C SER A 572 13.80 -7.06 -23.16
N PRO A 573 14.84 -6.58 -23.88
CA PRO A 573 15.38 -5.23 -23.68
C PRO A 573 14.42 -4.12 -24.10
N ASP A 574 13.34 -4.47 -24.80
CA ASP A 574 12.35 -3.54 -25.34
C ASP A 574 11.05 -3.51 -24.50
N ARG A 575 10.85 -4.50 -23.60
CA ARG A 575 9.67 -4.57 -22.74
C ARG A 575 9.91 -3.85 -21.42
N VAL A 576 8.87 -3.22 -20.91
CA VAL A 576 8.88 -2.45 -19.65
C VAL A 576 8.27 -3.17 -18.47
N ASP A 577 7.76 -4.38 -18.68
CA ASP A 577 7.10 -5.26 -17.72
C ASP A 577 7.83 -6.62 -17.58
N ASP A 578 9.14 -6.63 -17.81
CA ASP A 578 9.96 -7.85 -17.87
C ASP A 578 11.27 -7.68 -17.07
N TYR A 579 12.06 -8.76 -16.90
CA TYR A 579 13.25 -8.84 -16.04
C TYR A 579 14.29 -7.76 -16.33
N ALA A 580 14.43 -7.34 -17.58
CA ALA A 580 15.33 -6.25 -17.98
C ALA A 580 14.89 -4.89 -17.38
N ALA A 581 13.58 -4.62 -17.31
CA ALA A 581 13.04 -3.42 -16.69
C ALA A 581 13.13 -3.47 -15.16
N TYR A 582 12.87 -4.63 -14.55
CA TYR A 582 13.01 -4.82 -13.10
C TYR A 582 14.44 -4.56 -12.65
N ALA A 583 15.40 -5.12 -13.38
CA ALA A 583 16.83 -4.89 -13.15
C ALA A 583 17.19 -3.39 -13.29
N ARG A 584 16.66 -2.69 -14.30
CA ARG A 584 16.90 -1.26 -14.50
C ARG A 584 16.37 -0.42 -13.34
N ALA A 585 15.17 -0.72 -12.86
CA ALA A 585 14.57 -0.05 -11.70
C ALA A 585 15.40 -0.31 -10.42
N MET A 586 15.84 -1.55 -10.21
CA MET A 586 16.69 -1.94 -9.07
C MET A 586 18.03 -1.20 -9.10
N LEU A 587 18.69 -1.13 -10.26
CA LEU A 587 19.97 -0.40 -10.42
C LEU A 587 19.79 1.11 -10.16
N ALA A 588 18.68 1.71 -10.61
CA ALA A 588 18.36 3.11 -10.33
C ALA A 588 18.18 3.37 -8.83
N ALA A 589 17.42 2.50 -8.16
CA ALA A 589 17.14 2.62 -6.73
C ALA A 589 18.42 2.43 -5.89
N THR A 590 19.25 1.43 -6.22
CA THR A 590 20.53 1.19 -5.53
C THR A 590 21.55 2.30 -5.76
N SER A 591 21.55 2.91 -6.95
CA SER A 591 22.32 4.12 -7.24
C SER A 591 21.93 5.27 -6.31
N SER A 592 20.64 5.48 -6.09
CA SER A 592 20.10 6.56 -5.22
C SER A 592 20.58 6.46 -3.77
N VAL A 593 20.87 5.25 -3.29
CA VAL A 593 21.32 5.00 -1.91
C VAL A 593 22.83 4.77 -1.80
N GLY A 594 23.58 5.05 -2.88
CA GLY A 594 25.04 5.06 -2.88
C GLY A 594 25.67 3.67 -2.78
N ILE A 595 25.03 2.63 -3.35
CA ILE A 595 25.65 1.31 -3.48
C ILE A 595 26.81 1.39 -4.47
N ASN A 596 27.97 0.85 -4.07
CA ASN A 596 29.18 0.89 -4.88
C ASN A 596 28.97 0.25 -6.26
N GLY A 597 29.36 0.98 -7.31
CA GLY A 597 29.23 0.56 -8.70
C GLY A 597 27.81 0.64 -9.28
N ALA A 598 26.74 0.84 -8.49
CA ALA A 598 25.36 0.83 -8.96
C ALA A 598 25.09 1.91 -10.03
N SER A 599 25.68 3.12 -9.88
CA SER A 599 25.52 4.20 -10.87
C SER A 599 26.15 3.83 -12.23
N ALA A 600 27.32 3.20 -12.22
CA ALA A 600 27.98 2.73 -13.44
C ALA A 600 27.18 1.58 -14.08
N ALA A 601 26.71 0.63 -13.28
CA ALA A 601 25.85 -0.46 -13.73
C ALA A 601 24.55 0.05 -14.35
N TYR A 602 23.90 1.03 -13.71
CA TYR A 602 22.69 1.67 -14.24
C TYR A 602 22.93 2.35 -15.59
N ALA A 603 23.99 3.18 -15.68
CA ALA A 603 24.34 3.89 -16.91
C ALA A 603 24.64 2.91 -18.06
N ASN A 604 25.42 1.87 -17.80
CA ASN A 604 25.70 0.82 -18.78
C ASN A 604 24.44 0.09 -19.21
N TRP A 605 23.64 -0.39 -18.26
CA TRP A 605 22.40 -1.13 -18.56
C TRP A 605 21.38 -0.27 -19.31
N LYS A 606 21.27 1.01 -18.96
CA LYS A 606 20.44 1.97 -19.69
C LYS A 606 20.89 2.11 -21.15
N SER A 607 22.19 2.15 -21.41
CA SER A 607 22.73 2.24 -22.79
C SER A 607 22.47 0.96 -23.61
N MET A 608 22.40 -0.19 -22.94
CA MET A 608 22.07 -1.47 -23.57
C MET A 608 20.58 -1.68 -23.83
N THR A 609 19.71 -0.89 -23.18
CA THR A 609 18.23 -0.98 -23.25
C THR A 609 17.59 0.36 -23.67
N PRO A 610 18.03 0.97 -24.80
CA PRO A 610 17.63 2.35 -25.15
C PRO A 610 16.13 2.49 -25.51
N ARG A 611 15.52 1.44 -26.06
CA ARG A 611 14.09 1.46 -26.44
C ARG A 611 13.13 1.41 -25.25
N MET A 612 13.62 0.97 -24.09
CA MET A 612 12.83 0.91 -22.87
C MET A 612 12.34 2.29 -22.40
N ASP A 613 13.10 3.37 -22.67
CA ASP A 613 12.69 4.74 -22.34
C ASP A 613 11.38 5.13 -23.05
N ALA A 614 11.21 4.73 -24.32
CA ALA A 614 9.96 4.95 -25.04
C ALA A 614 8.81 4.08 -24.51
N GLY A 615 9.10 2.86 -24.10
CA GLY A 615 8.12 1.94 -23.50
C GLY A 615 7.58 2.45 -22.17
N PHE A 616 8.41 3.08 -21.34
CA PHE A 616 7.99 3.66 -20.06
C PHE A 616 6.99 4.82 -20.23
N ALA A 617 6.95 5.48 -21.38
CA ALA A 617 5.91 6.46 -21.64
C ALA A 617 4.50 5.83 -21.76
N SER A 618 4.42 4.53 -22.07
CA SER A 618 3.15 3.78 -22.14
C SER A 618 2.85 3.02 -20.84
N ASP A 619 3.86 2.48 -20.19
CA ASP A 619 3.75 1.81 -18.90
C ASP A 619 4.91 2.19 -17.98
N PRO A 620 4.70 3.17 -17.08
CA PRO A 620 5.75 3.66 -16.20
C PRO A 620 5.88 2.88 -14.89
N THR A 621 5.31 1.71 -14.74
CA THR A 621 5.34 0.90 -13.51
C THR A 621 6.76 0.76 -12.94
N TRP A 622 7.75 0.58 -13.81
CA TRP A 622 9.16 0.39 -13.46
C TRP A 622 10.06 1.57 -13.85
N ALA A 623 9.48 2.70 -14.22
CA ALA A 623 10.21 3.90 -14.66
C ALA A 623 10.87 4.65 -13.49
N ILE A 624 11.75 3.96 -12.77
CA ILE A 624 12.52 4.51 -11.65
C ILE A 624 13.87 5.00 -12.17
N VAL A 625 14.28 6.18 -11.73
CA VAL A 625 15.57 6.81 -12.07
C VAL A 625 16.35 7.16 -10.80
N PRO A 626 17.68 7.28 -10.85
CA PRO A 626 18.47 7.75 -9.72
C PRO A 626 18.01 9.12 -9.21
N ARG A 627 18.12 9.35 -7.86
CA ARG A 627 17.83 10.65 -7.23
C ARG A 627 18.94 11.64 -7.46
#